data_16cc00fcf6330a36fd308bd913b963eb
#
_entry.id   16cc00fcf6330a36fd308bd913b963eb
#
_cell.length_a   1.000
_cell.length_b   1.000
_cell.length_c   1.000
_cell.angle_alpha   90.00
_cell.angle_beta   90.00
_cell.angle_gamma   90.00
#
_symmetry.space_group_name_H-M   'P 1'
#
loop_
_entity.id
_entity.type
_entity.pdbx_description
1 polymer ?
#
loop_
_entity_poly.entity_id
_entity_poly.type
_entity_poly.pdbx_seq_one_letter_code
_entity_poly.pdbx_strand_id
1 'polypeptide(L)'
;MLKTVSLITASVLLLSSASAYAAEAYIGQFLYQYKAGAVYRVIANSKNMPWECIKGSEVGAKGTETPQRFKLNKHIYYATWVEKSGVQVSQALDFKGMKDYSTITDNKDRYVLEGTIVREKY
;
A
#
# COMPACT_ATOMS: atom_id res chain seq x y z
N MET A 1 -6.43 14.95 -19.74
CA MET A 1 -5.94 14.51 -19.54
C MET A 1 -5.62 13.48 -19.81
N LEU A 2 -5.24 13.14 -19.87
CA LEU A 2 -4.86 12.20 -20.00
C LEU A 2 -5.15 11.48 -21.00
N LYS A 3 -5.53 11.73 -21.78
CA LYS A 3 -5.85 10.99 -22.64
C LYS A 3 -4.86 10.77 -23.54
N THR A 4 -3.99 11.32 -23.62
CA THR A 4 -2.93 11.17 -24.47
C THR A 4 -2.35 9.92 -24.29
N VAL A 5 -3.05 9.15 -23.83
CA VAL A 5 -2.61 7.91 -23.63
C VAL A 5 -2.01 7.18 -24.69
N SER A 6 -2.38 7.33 -25.85
CA SER A 6 -1.85 6.51 -26.92
C SER A 6 -0.34 6.60 -27.04
N LEU A 7 0.21 7.74 -26.79
CA LEU A 7 1.57 7.82 -26.99
C LEU A 7 2.27 7.02 -26.05
N ILE A 8 1.67 6.70 -25.04
CA ILE A 8 2.31 5.99 -24.06
C ILE A 8 2.44 4.59 -24.36
N THR A 9 1.80 4.18 -25.35
CA THR A 9 1.81 2.79 -25.73
C THR A 9 3.19 2.20 -25.86
N ALA A 10 4.01 2.84 -26.56
CA ALA A 10 5.30 2.26 -26.79
C ALA A 10 6.09 2.28 -25.52
N SER A 11 5.89 3.27 -24.72
CA SER A 11 6.62 3.35 -23.52
C SER A 11 6.11 2.41 -22.49
N VAL A 12 4.94 1.95 -22.68
CA VAL A 12 4.35 1.04 -21.76
C VAL A 12 5.20 -0.17 -21.50
N LEU A 13 5.86 -0.68 -22.48
CA LEU A 13 6.68 -1.84 -22.29
C LEU A 13 7.83 -1.57 -21.34
N LEU A 14 8.46 -0.44 -21.50
CA LEU A 14 9.55 -0.08 -20.62
C LEU A 14 9.02 0.18 -19.23
N LEU A 15 7.87 0.81 -19.17
CA LEU A 15 7.28 1.08 -17.90
C LEU A 15 6.90 -0.20 -17.20
N SER A 16 6.44 -1.17 -17.94
CA SER A 16 6.07 -2.44 -17.36
C SER A 16 7.27 -3.11 -16.72
N SER A 17 8.38 -3.12 -17.39
CA SER A 17 9.57 -3.73 -16.86
C SER A 17 10.04 -2.97 -15.64
N ALA A 18 10.04 -1.66 -15.72
CA ALA A 18 10.47 -0.85 -14.63
C ALA A 18 9.53 -1.02 -13.44
N SER A 19 8.24 -1.12 -13.70
CA SER A 19 7.28 -1.30 -12.65
C SER A 19 7.45 -2.62 -11.95
N ALA A 20 7.63 -3.68 -12.69
CA ALA A 20 7.81 -4.98 -12.09
C ALA A 20 9.06 -4.99 -11.21
N TYR A 21 10.15 -4.43 -11.71
CA TYR A 21 11.37 -4.39 -10.98
C TYR A 21 11.24 -3.46 -9.78
N ALA A 22 10.59 -2.31 -9.97
CA ALA A 22 10.42 -1.35 -8.91
C ALA A 22 9.51 -1.86 -7.81
N ALA A 23 8.59 -2.73 -8.16
CA ALA A 23 7.63 -3.22 -7.19
C ALA A 23 8.18 -4.34 -6.32
N GLU A 24 9.37 -4.83 -6.60
CA GLU A 24 9.90 -5.94 -5.80
C GLU A 24 9.93 -5.66 -4.32
N ALA A 25 10.30 -4.45 -3.91
CA ALA A 25 10.37 -4.13 -2.49
C ALA A 25 8.99 -4.11 -1.85
N TYR A 26 7.98 -3.78 -2.62
CA TYR A 26 6.62 -3.68 -2.13
C TYR A 26 5.81 -4.96 -2.41
N ILE A 27 6.43 -6.00 -2.89
CA ILE A 27 5.75 -7.26 -3.16
C ILE A 27 6.08 -8.23 -2.05
N GLY A 28 5.07 -8.89 -1.51
CA GLY A 28 5.28 -9.90 -0.47
C GLY A 28 4.21 -9.83 0.59
N GLN A 29 4.46 -10.52 1.67
CA GLN A 29 3.55 -10.56 2.80
C GLN A 29 4.18 -9.78 3.95
N PHE A 30 3.42 -8.86 4.50
CA PHE A 30 3.91 -7.96 5.53
C PHE A 30 2.97 -7.89 6.71
N LEU A 31 3.51 -7.54 7.87
CA LEU A 31 2.70 -7.09 8.99
C LEU A 31 2.97 -5.60 9.15
N TYR A 32 1.90 -4.83 9.21
CA TYR A 32 1.97 -3.41 9.53
C TYR A 32 1.53 -3.28 10.98
N GLN A 33 2.48 -2.92 11.85
CA GLN A 33 2.25 -2.85 13.29
C GLN A 33 2.20 -1.39 13.70
N TYR A 34 1.02 -0.90 14.00
CA TYR A 34 0.83 0.50 14.33
C TYR A 34 1.04 0.76 15.83
N LYS A 35 1.57 1.92 16.15
CA LYS A 35 1.83 2.28 17.54
C LYS A 35 0.60 2.22 18.41
N ALA A 36 -0.56 2.48 17.84
CA ALA A 36 -1.82 2.42 18.57
C ALA A 36 -2.25 1.00 18.92
N GLY A 37 -1.57 0.00 18.42
CA GLY A 37 -1.83 -1.40 18.78
C GLY A 37 -2.41 -2.26 17.69
N ALA A 38 -2.94 -1.67 16.63
CA ALA A 38 -3.50 -2.46 15.53
C ALA A 38 -2.39 -3.11 14.72
N VAL A 39 -2.63 -4.34 14.27
CA VAL A 39 -1.71 -5.04 13.38
C VAL A 39 -2.50 -5.56 12.21
N TYR A 40 -2.02 -5.27 11.01
CA TYR A 40 -2.64 -5.75 9.78
C TYR A 40 -1.67 -6.64 9.03
N ARG A 41 -2.14 -7.79 8.57
CA ARG A 41 -1.39 -8.63 7.65
C ARG A 41 -1.78 -8.20 6.24
N VAL A 42 -0.80 -7.90 5.42
CA VAL A 42 -1.03 -7.39 4.08
C VAL A 42 -0.28 -8.26 3.10
N ILE A 43 -0.97 -8.71 2.06
CA ILE A 43 -0.33 -9.46 0.99
C ILE A 43 -0.33 -8.56 -0.24
N ALA A 44 0.81 -7.95 -0.52
CA ALA A 44 0.93 -7.04 -1.64
C ALA A 44 1.42 -7.80 -2.86
N ASN A 45 0.63 -7.83 -3.90
CA ASN A 45 1.03 -8.43 -5.17
C ASN A 45 0.89 -7.38 -6.27
N SER A 46 1.23 -7.73 -7.50
CA SER A 46 1.27 -6.77 -8.60
C SER A 46 -0.10 -6.23 -8.98
N LYS A 47 -1.17 -6.92 -8.62
CA LYS A 47 -2.50 -6.52 -9.04
C LYS A 47 -3.35 -5.96 -7.92
N ASN A 48 -3.25 -6.52 -6.75
CA ASN A 48 -4.10 -6.11 -5.65
C ASN A 48 -3.40 -6.34 -4.31
N MET A 49 -4.14 -6.11 -3.25
CA MET A 49 -3.57 -6.17 -1.92
C MET A 49 -4.63 -6.66 -0.93
N PRO A 50 -4.72 -7.97 -0.74
CA PRO A 50 -5.55 -8.49 0.33
C PRO A 50 -4.99 -8.11 1.69
N TRP A 51 -5.84 -7.81 2.64
CA TRP A 51 -5.42 -7.48 3.99
C TRP A 51 -6.38 -8.03 5.03
N GLU A 52 -5.87 -8.18 6.23
CA GLU A 52 -6.67 -8.64 7.35
C GLU A 52 -6.15 -8.01 8.64
N CYS A 53 -7.03 -7.51 9.47
CA CYS A 53 -6.65 -7.01 10.78
C CYS A 53 -6.53 -8.21 11.73
N ILE A 54 -5.34 -8.43 12.25
CA ILE A 54 -5.10 -9.59 13.11
C ILE A 54 -4.97 -9.21 14.57
N LYS A 55 -4.91 -7.92 14.89
CA LYS A 55 -4.86 -7.46 16.27
C LYS A 55 -5.40 -6.04 16.31
N GLY A 56 -6.10 -5.71 17.37
CA GLY A 56 -6.63 -4.37 17.58
C GLY A 56 -8.16 -4.38 17.59
N SER A 57 -8.73 -3.19 17.59
CA SER A 57 -10.18 -3.05 17.69
C SER A 57 -10.94 -3.61 16.51
N GLU A 58 -10.27 -3.75 15.36
CA GLU A 58 -10.92 -4.26 14.16
C GLU A 58 -10.52 -5.68 13.83
N VAL A 59 -10.02 -6.44 14.79
CA VAL A 59 -9.57 -7.81 14.54
C VAL A 59 -10.67 -8.60 13.82
N GLY A 60 -10.29 -9.28 12.77
CA GLY A 60 -11.22 -10.04 11.92
C GLY A 60 -11.69 -9.30 10.69
N ALA A 61 -11.56 -7.97 10.65
CA ALA A 61 -11.89 -7.21 9.44
C ALA A 61 -10.89 -7.56 8.35
N LYS A 62 -11.36 -7.66 7.13
CA LYS A 62 -10.50 -7.98 5.99
C LYS A 62 -11.07 -7.41 4.71
N GLY A 63 -10.23 -7.29 3.72
CA GLY A 63 -10.65 -6.78 2.42
C GLY A 63 -9.56 -6.99 1.40
N THR A 64 -9.82 -6.55 0.18
CA THR A 64 -8.85 -6.60 -0.91
C THR A 64 -8.90 -5.25 -1.61
N GLU A 65 -7.75 -4.60 -1.71
CA GLU A 65 -7.68 -3.28 -2.31
C GLU A 65 -6.91 -3.32 -3.63
N THR A 66 -7.09 -2.30 -4.42
CA THR A 66 -6.33 -2.13 -5.65
C THR A 66 -5.66 -0.76 -5.57
N PRO A 67 -4.59 -0.66 -4.80
CA PRO A 67 -3.99 0.64 -4.56
C PRO A 67 -3.28 1.20 -5.78
N GLN A 68 -3.25 2.52 -5.87
CA GLN A 68 -2.37 3.19 -6.79
C GLN A 68 -1.04 3.30 -6.07
N ARG A 69 0.02 2.89 -6.71
CA ARG A 69 1.35 2.82 -6.11
C ARG A 69 2.33 3.66 -6.89
N PHE A 70 3.15 4.40 -6.18
CA PHE A 70 4.18 5.21 -6.79
C PHE A 70 5.49 4.94 -6.08
N LYS A 71 6.54 4.70 -6.86
CA LYS A 71 7.86 4.52 -6.31
C LYS A 71 8.52 5.89 -6.24
N LEU A 72 8.82 6.36 -5.05
CA LEU A 72 9.42 7.67 -4.86
C LEU A 72 10.94 7.61 -4.94
N ASN A 73 11.50 6.52 -4.48
CA ASN A 73 12.92 6.23 -4.67
C ASN A 73 13.12 4.73 -4.48
N LYS A 74 14.35 4.29 -4.40
CA LYS A 74 14.66 2.87 -4.35
C LYS A 74 13.94 2.10 -3.24
N HIS A 75 13.65 2.75 -2.14
CA HIS A 75 13.07 2.08 -0.98
C HIS A 75 11.74 2.65 -0.54
N ILE A 76 11.33 3.79 -1.04
CA ILE A 76 10.16 4.49 -0.55
C ILE A 76 9.04 4.49 -1.58
N TYR A 77 7.88 4.08 -1.16
CA TYR A 77 6.70 4.00 -2.01
C TYR A 77 5.56 4.80 -1.38
N TYR A 78 4.69 5.28 -2.22
CA TYR A 78 3.44 5.90 -1.81
C TYR A 78 2.31 5.04 -2.37
N ALA A 79 1.34 4.71 -1.54
CA ALA A 79 0.20 3.92 -1.98
C ALA A 79 -1.07 4.59 -1.48
N THR A 80 -2.11 4.59 -2.31
CA THR A 80 -3.38 5.18 -1.90
C THR A 80 -4.53 4.42 -2.52
N TRP A 81 -5.63 4.34 -1.82
CA TRP A 81 -6.85 3.68 -2.30
C TRP A 81 -8.07 4.17 -1.53
N VAL A 82 -9.24 3.85 -2.08
CA VAL A 82 -10.51 4.11 -1.41
C VAL A 82 -11.14 2.75 -1.18
N GLU A 83 -11.46 2.45 0.04
CA GLU A 83 -12.09 1.17 0.39
C GLU A 83 -13.57 1.17 0.01
N LYS A 84 -14.13 -0.01 -0.08
CA LYS A 84 -15.52 -0.17 -0.45
C LYS A 84 -16.44 0.64 0.47
N SER A 85 -16.05 0.80 1.72
CA SER A 85 -16.79 1.57 2.69
C SER A 85 -16.72 3.07 2.46
N GLY A 86 -15.84 3.52 1.59
CA GLY A 86 -15.60 4.94 1.37
C GLY A 86 -14.42 5.49 2.14
N VAL A 87 -13.83 4.71 3.01
CA VAL A 87 -12.65 5.12 3.76
C VAL A 87 -11.49 5.30 2.78
N GLN A 88 -10.77 6.40 2.89
CA GLN A 88 -9.62 6.68 2.05
C GLN A 88 -8.35 6.44 2.83
N VAL A 89 -7.40 5.78 2.23
CA VAL A 89 -6.11 5.49 2.87
C VAL A 89 -4.98 5.94 1.97
N SER A 90 -3.99 6.59 2.56
CA SER A 90 -2.77 6.97 1.86
C SER A 90 -1.60 6.60 2.76
N GLN A 91 -0.59 5.97 2.18
CA GLN A 91 0.55 5.47 2.95
C GLN A 91 1.87 5.89 2.33
N ALA A 92 2.81 6.27 3.17
CA ALA A 92 4.20 6.38 2.79
C ALA A 92 4.90 5.18 3.43
N LEU A 93 5.53 4.36 2.63
CA LEU A 93 6.13 3.11 3.06
C LEU A 93 7.63 3.14 2.79
N ASP A 94 8.41 3.02 3.85
CA ASP A 94 9.86 3.01 3.75
C ASP A 94 10.34 1.58 4.00
N PHE A 95 10.71 0.89 2.93
CA PHE A 95 11.15 -0.50 3.02
C PHE A 95 12.62 -0.65 3.39
N LYS A 96 13.33 0.45 3.61
CA LYS A 96 14.67 0.38 4.15
C LYS A 96 14.60 0.54 5.67
N GLY A 97 13.90 1.56 6.14
CA GLY A 97 13.72 1.77 7.57
C GLY A 97 12.59 0.95 8.15
N MET A 98 11.81 0.28 7.31
CA MET A 98 10.67 -0.55 7.69
C MET A 98 9.65 0.25 8.49
N LYS A 99 9.27 1.37 7.93
CA LYS A 99 8.32 2.29 8.55
C LYS A 99 7.12 2.54 7.65
N ASP A 100 5.98 2.73 8.26
CA ASP A 100 4.72 2.98 7.59
C ASP A 100 4.09 4.22 8.22
N TYR A 101 3.78 5.20 7.41
CA TYR A 101 3.05 6.38 7.85
C TYR A 101 1.77 6.43 7.03
N SER A 102 0.64 6.28 7.68
CA SER A 102 -0.65 6.19 6.99
C SER A 102 -1.58 7.31 7.42
N THR A 103 -2.31 7.83 6.46
CA THR A 103 -3.40 8.77 6.73
C THR A 103 -4.69 8.07 6.33
N ILE A 104 -5.65 8.03 7.24
CA ILE A 104 -6.94 7.43 7.01
C ILE A 104 -7.99 8.50 7.16
N THR A 105 -8.83 8.65 6.14
CA THR A 105 -9.92 9.61 6.16
C THR A 105 -11.24 8.85 6.10
N ASP A 106 -12.06 9.03 7.11
CA ASP A 106 -13.36 8.37 7.22
C ASP A 106 -14.39 9.46 7.45
N ASN A 107 -15.12 9.84 6.44
CA ASN A 107 -16.05 10.97 6.45
C ASN A 107 -15.28 12.25 6.80
N LYS A 108 -15.55 12.82 7.96
CA LYS A 108 -14.89 14.05 8.37
C LYS A 108 -13.70 13.79 9.27
N ASP A 109 -13.52 12.55 9.68
CA ASP A 109 -12.46 12.22 10.60
C ASP A 109 -11.19 11.85 9.84
N ARG A 110 -10.08 12.26 10.37
CA ARG A 110 -8.80 12.02 9.74
C ARG A 110 -7.80 11.57 10.79
N TYR A 111 -7.18 10.44 10.53
CA TYR A 111 -6.24 9.83 11.46
C TYR A 111 -4.89 9.68 10.79
N VAL A 112 -3.83 9.99 11.52
CA VAL A 112 -2.47 9.78 11.02
C VAL A 112 -1.83 8.73 11.92
N LEU A 113 -1.41 7.64 11.32
CA LEU A 113 -0.88 6.50 12.05
C LEU A 113 0.58 6.28 11.69
N GLU A 114 1.34 5.90 12.68
CA GLU A 114 2.74 5.55 12.48
C GLU A 114 2.90 4.09 12.86
N GLY A 115 3.61 3.34 12.06
CA GLY A 115 3.83 1.93 12.31
C GLY A 115 5.17 1.43 11.81
N THR A 116 5.39 0.15 12.02
CA THR A 116 6.55 -0.54 11.50
C THR A 116 6.09 -1.63 10.54
N ILE A 117 6.95 -1.96 9.60
CA ILE A 117 6.70 -3.00 8.63
C ILE A 117 7.56 -4.20 9.00
N VAL A 118 6.96 -5.37 9.03
CA VAL A 118 7.70 -6.62 9.24
C VAL A 118 7.42 -7.49 8.02
N ARG A 119 8.46 -7.96 7.36
CA ARG A 119 8.28 -8.85 6.22
C ARG A 119 8.10 -10.26 6.75
N GLU A 120 7.03 -10.92 6.35
CA GLU A 120 6.78 -12.29 6.78
C GLU A 120 7.28 -13.25 5.71
N LYS A 121 7.71 -14.42 6.15
CA LYS A 121 8.04 -15.49 5.23
C LYS A 121 6.83 -16.41 5.15
N TYR A 122 6.61 -16.97 3.98
CA TYR A 122 5.54 -17.94 3.80
C TYR A 122 6.06 -19.31 4.18
#